data_2fa98ec116d9481a5dfa8096583a52f8
#
_entry.id   2fa98ec116d9481a5dfa8096583a52f8
#
_cell.length_a   1.000
_cell.length_b   1.000
_cell.length_c   1.000
_cell.angle_alpha   90.00
_cell.angle_beta   90.00
_cell.angle_gamma   90.00
#
_symmetry.space_group_name_H-M   'P 1'
#
loop_
_entity.id
_entity.type
_entity.pdbx_description
1 polymer ?
#
loop_
_entity_poly.entity_id
_entity_poly.type
_entity_poly.pdbx_seq_one_letter_code
_entity_poly.pdbx_strand_id
1 'polypeptide(L)'
;AHNVLDAARASMGTEVGELDMINIENFADRVVHLADYRKSMHAYLVEKMHLVAPNLSALLGEVVGARLISHAGSLTNLAKYPASTVQILGAEKALFRALKTKGNTPKYGLIYHASAISRAAPKNKGRMSRFLANKISIACRIDCFSEAPSTKFGEVLHMQVEERLAFYETGKPTTKNSDAMRKAIAAIEEAAGDLMDVDAEDDDKEDVGADEEEDSTDKKKALKTSSKVD
;
A
#
# COMPACT_ATOMS: atom_id res chain seq x y z
N ALA A 1 -14.48 -16.85 -20.93
CA ALA A 1 -13.43 -17.45 -21.76
C ALA A 1 -13.96 -18.69 -22.48
N HIS A 2 -14.61 -19.65 -21.78
CA HIS A 2 -15.09 -20.93 -22.39
C HIS A 2 -16.08 -20.69 -23.51
N ASN A 3 -17.10 -19.85 -23.31
CA ASN A 3 -18.10 -19.52 -24.33
C ASN A 3 -17.50 -18.86 -25.58
N VAL A 4 -16.41 -18.09 -25.43
CA VAL A 4 -15.71 -17.48 -26.57
C VAL A 4 -14.94 -18.52 -27.36
N LEU A 5 -14.29 -19.47 -26.68
CA LEU A 5 -13.60 -20.58 -27.33
C LEU A 5 -14.56 -21.51 -28.08
N ASP A 6 -15.71 -21.81 -27.49
CA ASP A 6 -16.73 -22.65 -28.13
C ASP A 6 -17.36 -21.96 -29.34
N ALA A 7 -17.62 -20.64 -29.23
CA ALA A 7 -18.08 -19.83 -30.36
C ALA A 7 -17.03 -19.76 -31.47
N ALA A 8 -15.75 -19.60 -31.14
CA ALA A 8 -14.66 -19.61 -32.12
C ALA A 8 -14.51 -20.95 -32.84
N ARG A 9 -14.69 -22.06 -32.12
CA ARG A 9 -14.64 -23.43 -32.73
C ARG A 9 -15.84 -23.73 -33.62
N ALA A 10 -17.01 -23.18 -33.27
CA ALA A 10 -18.25 -23.37 -34.01
C ALA A 10 -18.39 -22.44 -35.22
N SER A 11 -17.60 -21.38 -35.29
CA SER A 11 -17.64 -20.40 -36.38
C SER A 11 -16.92 -20.91 -37.63
N MET A 12 -17.55 -20.81 -38.77
CA MET A 12 -16.90 -21.06 -40.05
C MET A 12 -16.06 -19.89 -40.56
N GLY A 13 -16.18 -18.73 -39.91
CA GLY A 13 -15.46 -17.51 -40.27
C GLY A 13 -15.84 -16.95 -41.65
N THR A 14 -15.18 -15.86 -42.01
CA THR A 14 -15.17 -15.28 -43.36
C THR A 14 -13.72 -15.10 -43.77
N GLU A 15 -13.43 -15.14 -45.07
CA GLU A 15 -12.09 -14.81 -45.55
C GLU A 15 -11.75 -13.37 -45.21
N VAL A 16 -10.57 -13.16 -44.63
CA VAL A 16 -10.07 -11.86 -44.22
C VAL A 16 -8.95 -11.46 -45.19
N GLY A 17 -8.96 -10.22 -45.65
CA GLY A 17 -7.90 -9.66 -46.49
C GLY A 17 -6.55 -9.63 -45.77
N GLU A 18 -5.45 -9.75 -46.52
CA GLU A 18 -4.08 -9.70 -45.95
C GLU A 18 -3.81 -8.43 -45.14
N LEU A 19 -4.29 -7.28 -45.61
CA LEU A 19 -4.16 -6.00 -44.88
C LEU A 19 -4.94 -5.99 -43.56
N ASP A 20 -6.12 -6.60 -43.55
CA ASP A 20 -6.93 -6.70 -42.33
C ASP A 20 -6.28 -7.64 -41.33
N MET A 21 -5.68 -8.73 -41.81
CA MET A 21 -4.95 -9.66 -40.96
C MET A 21 -3.75 -8.98 -40.26
N ILE A 22 -2.94 -8.23 -41.01
CA ILE A 22 -1.82 -7.44 -40.46
C ILE A 22 -2.33 -6.44 -39.40
N ASN A 23 -3.43 -5.77 -39.65
CA ASN A 23 -4.01 -4.82 -38.70
C ASN A 23 -4.50 -5.53 -37.43
N ILE A 24 -5.15 -6.70 -37.56
CA ILE A 24 -5.62 -7.49 -36.42
C ILE A 24 -4.44 -7.97 -35.58
N GLU A 25 -3.37 -8.48 -36.21
CA GLU A 25 -2.14 -8.90 -35.50
C GLU A 25 -1.52 -7.72 -34.74
N ASN A 26 -1.33 -6.57 -35.37
CA ASN A 26 -0.79 -5.38 -34.73
C ASN A 26 -1.63 -4.92 -33.52
N PHE A 27 -2.97 -4.99 -33.64
CA PHE A 27 -3.86 -4.66 -32.51
C PHE A 27 -3.77 -5.71 -31.40
N ALA A 28 -3.70 -6.98 -31.74
CA ALA A 28 -3.57 -8.06 -30.78
C ALA A 28 -2.27 -7.93 -29.98
N ASP A 29 -1.15 -7.72 -30.66
CA ASP A 29 0.17 -7.51 -30.04
C ASP A 29 0.16 -6.30 -29.10
N ARG A 30 -0.46 -5.20 -29.54
CA ARG A 30 -0.59 -4.00 -28.71
C ARG A 30 -1.41 -4.25 -27.45
N VAL A 31 -2.50 -5.03 -27.55
CA VAL A 31 -3.33 -5.41 -26.39
C VAL A 31 -2.53 -6.27 -25.42
N VAL A 32 -1.78 -7.25 -25.90
CA VAL A 32 -0.91 -8.10 -25.08
C VAL A 32 0.13 -7.25 -24.36
N HIS A 33 0.84 -6.40 -25.10
CA HIS A 33 1.84 -5.50 -24.51
C HIS A 33 1.25 -4.58 -23.43
N LEU A 34 0.06 -4.02 -23.67
CA LEU A 34 -0.62 -3.19 -22.67
C LEU A 34 -1.07 -3.97 -21.43
N ALA A 35 -1.46 -5.24 -21.60
CA ALA A 35 -1.80 -6.11 -20.48
C ALA A 35 -0.58 -6.42 -19.61
N ASP A 36 0.56 -6.71 -20.21
CA ASP A 36 1.81 -6.95 -19.50
C ASP A 36 2.33 -5.68 -18.81
N TYR A 37 2.25 -4.54 -19.49
CA TYR A 37 2.58 -3.24 -18.90
C TYR A 37 1.70 -2.93 -17.69
N ARG A 38 0.40 -3.16 -17.78
CA ARG A 38 -0.52 -2.99 -16.65
C ARG A 38 -0.13 -3.86 -15.46
N LYS A 39 0.26 -5.12 -15.71
CA LYS A 39 0.70 -6.05 -14.67
C LYS A 39 1.97 -5.57 -13.98
N SER A 40 2.97 -5.13 -14.76
CA SER A 40 4.22 -4.60 -14.21
C SER A 40 4.01 -3.32 -13.42
N MET A 41 3.17 -2.41 -13.90
CA MET A 41 2.81 -1.18 -13.19
C MET A 41 2.06 -1.45 -11.89
N HIS A 42 1.21 -2.49 -11.85
CA HIS A 42 0.55 -2.89 -10.62
C HIS A 42 1.56 -3.41 -9.58
N ALA A 43 2.51 -4.25 -9.99
CA ALA A 43 3.57 -4.74 -9.10
C ALA A 43 4.43 -3.58 -8.55
N TYR A 44 4.81 -2.65 -9.41
CA TYR A 44 5.53 -1.44 -9.02
C TYR A 44 4.75 -0.59 -8.01
N LEU A 45 3.43 -0.40 -8.24
CA LEU A 45 2.57 0.35 -7.33
C LEU A 45 2.51 -0.30 -5.96
N VAL A 46 2.36 -1.62 -5.88
CA VAL A 46 2.33 -2.38 -4.62
C VAL A 46 3.64 -2.17 -3.85
N GLU A 47 4.79 -2.37 -4.50
CA GLU A 47 6.11 -2.16 -3.90
C GLU A 47 6.26 -0.73 -3.32
N LYS A 48 5.92 0.28 -4.11
CA LYS A 48 6.05 1.68 -3.68
C LYS A 48 5.06 2.07 -2.59
N MET A 49 3.85 1.52 -2.60
CA MET A 49 2.87 1.76 -1.54
C MET A 49 3.29 1.15 -0.20
N HIS A 50 3.91 -0.01 -0.18
CA HIS A 50 4.48 -0.60 1.04
C HIS A 50 5.61 0.25 1.62
N LEU A 51 6.39 0.91 0.77
CA LEU A 51 7.47 1.80 1.21
C LEU A 51 6.97 3.15 1.73
N VAL A 52 5.99 3.76 1.03
CA VAL A 52 5.54 5.14 1.31
C VAL A 52 4.45 5.20 2.38
N ALA A 53 3.52 4.25 2.37
CA ALA A 53 2.36 4.26 3.25
C ALA A 53 1.95 2.84 3.67
N PRO A 54 2.78 2.15 4.48
CA PRO A 54 2.56 0.76 4.88
C PRO A 54 1.27 0.56 5.67
N ASN A 55 0.96 1.45 6.63
CA ASN A 55 -0.26 1.35 7.44
C ASN A 55 -1.53 1.60 6.64
N LEU A 56 -1.48 2.57 5.72
CA LEU A 56 -2.60 2.84 4.83
C LEU A 56 -2.86 1.66 3.88
N SER A 57 -1.80 1.04 3.36
CA SER A 57 -1.87 -0.14 2.49
C SER A 57 -2.45 -1.36 3.21
N ALA A 58 -2.01 -1.61 4.45
CA ALA A 58 -2.54 -2.69 5.29
C ALA A 58 -4.03 -2.49 5.63
N LEU A 59 -4.48 -1.23 5.78
CA LEU A 59 -5.86 -0.91 6.14
C LEU A 59 -6.85 -1.01 4.96
N LEU A 60 -6.47 -0.51 3.78
CA LEU A 60 -7.37 -0.32 2.61
C LEU A 60 -7.03 -1.17 1.40
N GLY A 61 -5.80 -1.67 1.36
CA GLY A 61 -5.17 -2.18 0.15
C GLY A 61 -4.51 -1.07 -0.66
N GLU A 62 -3.53 -1.46 -1.45
CA GLU A 62 -2.59 -0.59 -2.15
C GLU A 62 -3.29 0.31 -3.18
N VAL A 63 -4.23 -0.26 -3.95
CA VAL A 63 -4.92 0.44 -5.05
C VAL A 63 -5.79 1.58 -4.54
N VAL A 64 -6.55 1.34 -3.46
CA VAL A 64 -7.44 2.38 -2.89
C VAL A 64 -6.61 3.43 -2.18
N GLY A 65 -5.57 3.01 -1.45
CA GLY A 65 -4.61 3.90 -0.80
C GLY A 65 -3.93 4.84 -1.81
N ALA A 66 -3.39 4.28 -2.89
CA ALA A 66 -2.75 5.06 -3.96
C ALA A 66 -3.70 6.07 -4.61
N ARG A 67 -4.97 5.69 -4.84
CA ARG A 67 -5.98 6.62 -5.39
C ARG A 67 -6.27 7.77 -4.44
N LEU A 68 -6.32 7.53 -3.13
CA LEU A 68 -6.52 8.58 -2.13
C LEU A 68 -5.34 9.55 -2.11
N ILE A 69 -4.10 9.04 -2.11
CA ILE A 69 -2.88 9.86 -2.15
C ILE A 69 -2.83 10.69 -3.43
N SER A 70 -3.09 10.05 -4.58
CA SER A 70 -3.11 10.72 -5.89
C SER A 70 -4.15 11.85 -5.95
N HIS A 71 -5.34 11.62 -5.39
CA HIS A 71 -6.40 12.62 -5.37
C HIS A 71 -6.11 13.78 -4.41
N ALA A 72 -5.43 13.52 -3.30
CA ALA A 72 -4.97 14.53 -2.36
C ALA A 72 -3.72 15.29 -2.85
N GLY A 73 -3.01 14.74 -3.85
CA GLY A 73 -1.77 15.25 -4.42
C GLY A 73 -0.51 14.80 -3.68
N SER A 74 -0.57 14.53 -2.37
CA SER A 74 0.54 14.00 -1.56
C SER A 74 0.03 13.33 -0.28
N LEU A 75 0.86 12.46 0.32
CA LEU A 75 0.56 11.86 1.62
C LEU A 75 0.46 12.92 2.73
N THR A 76 1.33 13.92 2.70
CA THR A 76 1.31 15.04 3.65
C THR A 76 0.03 15.87 3.57
N ASN A 77 -0.50 16.10 2.40
CA ASN A 77 -1.80 16.75 2.22
C ASN A 77 -2.94 15.87 2.75
N LEU A 78 -2.90 14.57 2.47
CA LEU A 78 -3.90 13.62 2.96
C LEU A 78 -3.91 13.56 4.49
N ALA A 79 -2.74 13.60 5.13
CA ALA A 79 -2.59 13.62 6.59
C ALA A 79 -3.16 14.90 7.24
N LYS A 80 -3.14 16.04 6.54
CA LYS A 80 -3.74 17.30 6.99
C LYS A 80 -5.27 17.31 6.89
N TYR A 81 -5.86 16.47 6.04
CA TYR A 81 -7.30 16.45 5.87
C TYR A 81 -8.01 15.89 7.11
N PRO A 82 -9.12 16.50 7.53
CA PRO A 82 -9.98 15.91 8.53
C PRO A 82 -10.67 14.66 7.97
N ALA A 83 -11.00 13.71 8.84
CA ALA A 83 -11.64 12.45 8.44
C ALA A 83 -12.95 12.64 7.64
N SER A 84 -13.69 13.72 7.89
CA SER A 84 -14.89 14.07 7.13
C SER A 84 -14.59 14.38 5.66
N THR A 85 -13.48 15.04 5.37
CA THR A 85 -13.03 15.31 4.00
C THR A 85 -12.56 14.02 3.33
N VAL A 86 -11.77 13.19 4.05
CA VAL A 86 -11.35 11.86 3.54
C VAL A 86 -12.54 10.99 3.18
N GLN A 87 -13.63 11.05 3.97
CA GLN A 87 -14.86 10.30 3.70
C GLN A 87 -15.48 10.63 2.34
N ILE A 88 -15.43 11.88 1.92
CA ILE A 88 -16.11 12.39 0.71
C ILE A 88 -15.15 12.58 -0.46
N LEU A 89 -13.85 12.39 -0.24
CA LEU A 89 -12.82 12.57 -1.24
C LEU A 89 -13.16 11.80 -2.53
N GLY A 90 -13.13 12.49 -3.68
CA GLY A 90 -13.55 11.96 -4.98
C GLY A 90 -15.05 12.13 -5.30
N ALA A 91 -15.86 12.62 -4.36
CA ALA A 91 -17.27 12.94 -4.57
C ALA A 91 -17.58 14.44 -4.42
N GLU A 92 -16.60 15.31 -4.57
CA GLU A 92 -16.70 16.77 -4.34
C GLU A 92 -17.74 17.42 -5.26
N LYS A 93 -17.73 17.07 -6.53
CA LYS A 93 -18.70 17.61 -7.50
C LYS A 93 -20.13 17.24 -7.14
N ALA A 94 -20.34 16.01 -6.65
CA ALA A 94 -21.66 15.56 -6.20
C ALA A 94 -22.09 16.29 -4.91
N LEU A 95 -21.15 16.53 -3.98
CA LEU A 95 -21.40 17.30 -2.78
C LEU A 95 -21.82 18.74 -3.10
N PHE A 96 -21.06 19.44 -3.94
CA PHE A 96 -21.38 20.82 -4.34
C PHE A 96 -22.73 20.91 -5.07
N ARG A 97 -23.04 19.93 -5.90
CA ARG A 97 -24.36 19.85 -6.57
C ARG A 97 -25.47 19.68 -5.53
N ALA A 98 -25.31 18.74 -4.61
CA ALA A 98 -26.31 18.49 -3.56
C ALA A 98 -26.54 19.71 -2.66
N LEU A 99 -25.47 20.46 -2.33
CA LEU A 99 -25.60 21.70 -1.54
C LEU A 99 -26.35 22.79 -2.31
N LYS A 100 -26.10 22.96 -3.62
CA LYS A 100 -26.81 23.93 -4.46
C LYS A 100 -28.30 23.59 -4.62
N THR A 101 -28.63 22.30 -4.79
CA THR A 101 -29.98 21.83 -5.00
C THR A 101 -30.72 21.50 -3.71
N LYS A 102 -30.08 21.69 -2.55
CA LYS A 102 -30.58 21.27 -1.21
C LYS A 102 -31.03 19.81 -1.17
N GLY A 103 -30.33 18.96 -1.97
CA GLY A 103 -30.57 17.51 -2.06
C GLY A 103 -29.77 16.72 -1.04
N ASN A 104 -29.86 15.39 -1.14
CA ASN A 104 -29.10 14.47 -0.28
C ASN A 104 -27.59 14.52 -0.61
N THR A 105 -26.77 14.77 0.41
CA THR A 105 -25.32 14.79 0.26
C THR A 105 -24.74 13.37 0.12
N PRO A 106 -23.64 13.17 -0.64
CA PRO A 106 -22.97 11.88 -0.76
C PRO A 106 -22.46 11.42 0.60
N LYS A 107 -22.59 10.13 0.89
CA LYS A 107 -22.15 9.54 2.17
C LYS A 107 -20.73 9.00 2.11
N TYR A 108 -20.18 8.78 0.93
CA TYR A 108 -18.85 8.21 0.67
C TYR A 108 -18.34 8.61 -0.72
N GLY A 109 -17.02 8.63 -0.88
CA GLY A 109 -16.32 8.91 -2.13
C GLY A 109 -15.46 7.72 -2.58
N LEU A 110 -14.16 7.93 -2.84
CA LEU A 110 -13.20 6.90 -3.28
C LEU A 110 -13.13 5.70 -2.32
N ILE A 111 -13.32 5.92 -1.03
CA ILE A 111 -13.29 4.88 0.00
C ILE A 111 -14.38 3.80 -0.19
N TYR A 112 -15.40 4.04 -1.02
CA TYR A 112 -16.44 3.06 -1.33
C TYR A 112 -15.88 1.75 -1.89
N HIS A 113 -14.75 1.81 -2.58
CA HIS A 113 -14.08 0.66 -3.17
C HIS A 113 -13.31 -0.21 -2.15
N ALA A 114 -13.22 0.23 -0.88
CA ALA A 114 -12.64 -0.58 0.17
C ALA A 114 -13.51 -1.82 0.48
N SER A 115 -12.85 -2.95 0.73
CA SER A 115 -13.51 -4.25 1.00
C SER A 115 -14.50 -4.18 2.16
N ALA A 116 -14.14 -3.49 3.23
CA ALA A 116 -14.96 -3.32 4.43
C ALA A 116 -16.31 -2.63 4.14
N ILE A 117 -16.34 -1.64 3.25
CA ILE A 117 -17.58 -0.95 2.88
C ILE A 117 -18.39 -1.79 1.89
N SER A 118 -17.73 -2.51 0.99
CA SER A 118 -18.39 -3.37 0.02
C SER A 118 -19.17 -4.49 0.70
N ARG A 119 -18.59 -5.10 1.75
CA ARG A 119 -19.21 -6.18 2.56
C ARG A 119 -20.31 -5.68 3.49
N ALA A 120 -20.30 -4.41 3.88
CA ALA A 120 -21.29 -3.86 4.81
C ALA A 120 -22.71 -3.85 4.21
N ALA A 121 -23.72 -4.14 5.03
CA ALA A 121 -25.13 -4.04 4.65
C ALA A 121 -25.49 -2.61 4.20
N PRO A 122 -26.42 -2.43 3.24
CA PRO A 122 -26.77 -1.12 2.67
C PRO A 122 -27.11 -0.05 3.70
N LYS A 123 -27.79 -0.43 4.79
CA LYS A 123 -28.14 0.46 5.91
C LYS A 123 -26.88 0.99 6.63
N ASN A 124 -25.84 0.18 6.71
CA ASN A 124 -24.64 0.42 7.52
C ASN A 124 -23.49 1.02 6.72
N LYS A 125 -23.53 1.00 5.36
CA LYS A 125 -22.45 1.53 4.51
C LYS A 125 -22.01 2.94 4.89
N GLY A 126 -22.94 3.85 5.16
CA GLY A 126 -22.60 5.23 5.54
C GLY A 126 -21.99 5.35 6.95
N ARG A 127 -22.39 4.47 7.90
CA ARG A 127 -21.76 4.42 9.23
C ARG A 127 -20.37 3.82 9.15
N MET A 128 -20.21 2.76 8.37
CA MET A 128 -18.95 2.10 8.15
C MET A 128 -17.95 3.01 7.45
N SER A 129 -18.39 3.78 6.42
CA SER A 129 -17.53 4.72 5.72
C SER A 129 -17.00 5.83 6.63
N ARG A 130 -17.82 6.32 7.58
CA ARG A 130 -17.39 7.31 8.58
C ARG A 130 -16.36 6.72 9.54
N PHE A 131 -16.59 5.49 10.00
CA PHE A 131 -15.63 4.81 10.88
C PHE A 131 -14.30 4.55 10.17
N LEU A 132 -14.35 4.04 8.94
CA LEU A 132 -13.18 3.78 8.12
C LEU A 132 -12.40 5.07 7.83
N ALA A 133 -13.07 6.18 7.49
CA ALA A 133 -12.42 7.46 7.25
C ALA A 133 -11.63 7.99 8.46
N ASN A 134 -12.15 7.77 9.68
CA ASN A 134 -11.41 8.10 10.90
C ASN A 134 -10.14 7.26 11.03
N LYS A 135 -10.19 5.97 10.71
CA LYS A 135 -9.01 5.08 10.75
C LYS A 135 -7.99 5.43 9.67
N ILE A 136 -8.45 5.75 8.46
CA ILE A 136 -7.61 6.25 7.38
C ILE A 136 -6.85 7.51 7.81
N SER A 137 -7.55 8.47 8.42
CA SER A 137 -6.91 9.71 8.88
C SER A 137 -5.81 9.45 9.92
N ILE A 138 -5.99 8.45 10.80
CA ILE A 138 -4.97 8.05 11.78
C ILE A 138 -3.81 7.36 11.06
N ALA A 139 -4.07 6.38 10.20
CA ALA A 139 -3.05 5.65 9.46
C ALA A 139 -2.18 6.59 8.61
N CYS A 140 -2.79 7.51 7.85
CA CYS A 140 -2.06 8.48 7.05
C CYS A 140 -1.16 9.40 7.88
N ARG A 141 -1.58 9.78 9.09
CA ARG A 141 -0.76 10.61 9.99
C ARG A 141 0.42 9.82 10.54
N ILE A 142 0.22 8.56 10.90
CA ILE A 142 1.30 7.68 11.34
C ILE A 142 2.31 7.52 10.20
N ASP A 143 1.86 7.15 8.99
CA ASP A 143 2.75 6.97 7.83
C ASP A 143 3.50 8.26 7.44
N CYS A 144 2.90 9.43 7.70
CA CYS A 144 3.51 10.71 7.34
C CYS A 144 4.53 11.21 8.37
N PHE A 145 4.35 10.90 9.66
CA PHE A 145 5.11 11.51 10.76
C PHE A 145 5.94 10.49 11.56
N SER A 146 5.79 9.19 11.30
CA SER A 146 6.64 8.17 11.91
C SER A 146 7.99 8.11 11.22
N GLU A 147 9.07 8.03 12.00
CA GLU A 147 10.42 7.87 11.48
C GLU A 147 10.69 6.44 10.98
N ALA A 148 10.11 5.45 11.66
CA ALA A 148 10.25 4.05 11.29
C ALA A 148 8.99 3.55 10.56
N PRO A 149 9.09 3.10 9.30
CA PRO A 149 7.96 2.52 8.59
C PRO A 149 7.59 1.16 9.19
N SER A 150 6.36 0.99 9.65
CA SER A 150 5.84 -0.29 10.15
C SER A 150 4.41 -0.51 9.70
N THR A 151 3.98 -1.78 9.57
CA THR A 151 2.61 -2.15 9.20
C THR A 151 1.71 -2.41 10.40
N LYS A 152 2.28 -2.49 11.61
CA LYS A 152 1.60 -2.93 12.83
C LYS A 152 0.37 -2.09 13.19
N PHE A 153 0.47 -0.77 13.07
CA PHE A 153 -0.70 0.09 13.28
C PHE A 153 -1.82 -0.18 12.26
N GLY A 154 -1.45 -0.37 10.99
CA GLY A 154 -2.40 -0.69 9.92
C GLY A 154 -3.15 -1.99 10.18
N GLU A 155 -2.45 -3.04 10.61
CA GLU A 155 -3.02 -4.35 10.96
C GLU A 155 -4.02 -4.24 12.11
N VAL A 156 -3.63 -3.55 13.20
CA VAL A 156 -4.51 -3.35 14.37
C VAL A 156 -5.73 -2.51 14.01
N LEU A 157 -5.57 -1.47 13.18
CA LEU A 157 -6.68 -0.66 12.70
C LEU A 157 -7.61 -1.47 11.77
N HIS A 158 -7.05 -2.36 10.97
CA HIS A 158 -7.82 -3.29 10.12
C HIS A 158 -8.66 -4.24 10.97
N MET A 159 -8.08 -4.83 12.03
CA MET A 159 -8.83 -5.66 12.97
C MET A 159 -10.00 -4.91 13.61
N GLN A 160 -9.80 -3.65 14.04
CA GLN A 160 -10.89 -2.83 14.56
C GLN A 160 -12.01 -2.56 13.53
N VAL A 161 -11.64 -2.44 12.25
CA VAL A 161 -12.62 -2.28 11.17
C VAL A 161 -13.45 -3.55 10.99
N GLU A 162 -12.83 -4.73 11.07
CA GLU A 162 -13.53 -6.02 11.02
C GLU A 162 -14.42 -6.23 12.25
N GLU A 163 -13.93 -5.93 13.46
CA GLU A 163 -14.75 -5.97 14.67
C GLU A 163 -15.98 -5.06 14.56
N ARG A 164 -15.81 -3.87 13.97
CA ARG A 164 -16.91 -2.93 13.77
C ARG A 164 -17.94 -3.45 12.77
N LEU A 165 -17.47 -4.17 11.75
CA LEU A 165 -18.34 -4.81 10.78
C LEU A 165 -19.16 -5.93 11.45
N ALA A 166 -18.50 -6.78 12.23
CA ALA A 166 -19.13 -7.83 13.03
C ALA A 166 -20.10 -7.26 14.08
N PHE A 167 -19.77 -6.11 14.69
CA PHE A 167 -20.69 -5.42 15.62
C PHE A 167 -22.02 -5.06 14.98
N TYR A 168 -22.05 -4.65 13.72
CA TYR A 168 -23.30 -4.33 13.04
C TYR A 168 -24.17 -5.54 12.75
N GLU A 169 -23.60 -6.75 12.79
CA GLU A 169 -24.32 -8.02 12.59
C GLU A 169 -24.66 -8.68 13.92
N THR A 170 -23.73 -8.72 14.87
CA THR A 170 -23.85 -9.51 16.10
C THR A 170 -24.13 -8.67 17.35
N GLY A 171 -23.88 -7.36 17.31
CA GLY A 171 -24.01 -6.47 18.47
C GLY A 171 -22.90 -6.58 19.51
N LYS A 172 -21.84 -7.37 19.30
CA LYS A 172 -20.70 -7.49 20.24
C LYS A 172 -19.92 -6.17 20.32
N PRO A 173 -19.59 -5.66 21.52
CA PRO A 173 -18.86 -4.41 21.67
C PRO A 173 -17.46 -4.51 21.04
N THR A 174 -17.03 -3.43 20.37
CA THR A 174 -15.72 -3.33 19.75
C THR A 174 -14.66 -2.86 20.74
N THR A 175 -13.39 -3.18 20.49
CA THR A 175 -12.25 -2.70 21.28
C THR A 175 -12.14 -1.19 21.27
N LYS A 176 -11.71 -0.60 22.40
CA LYS A 176 -11.45 0.84 22.48
C LYS A 176 -10.23 1.22 21.65
N ASN A 177 -10.25 2.43 21.11
CA ASN A 177 -9.14 2.92 20.30
C ASN A 177 -7.82 3.04 21.08
N SER A 178 -7.89 3.43 22.36
CA SER A 178 -6.73 3.48 23.26
C SER A 178 -6.03 2.13 23.44
N ASP A 179 -6.84 1.07 23.62
CA ASP A 179 -6.31 -0.27 23.85
C ASP A 179 -5.71 -0.86 22.58
N ALA A 180 -6.31 -0.56 21.43
CA ALA A 180 -5.78 -0.94 20.13
C ALA A 180 -4.44 -0.25 19.84
N MET A 181 -4.32 1.05 20.14
CA MET A 181 -3.06 1.78 19.97
C MET A 181 -1.97 1.27 20.89
N ARG A 182 -2.29 0.94 22.15
CA ARG A 182 -1.31 0.33 23.08
C ARG A 182 -0.81 -1.02 22.56
N LYS A 183 -1.69 -1.86 22.02
CA LYS A 183 -1.29 -3.13 21.41
C LYS A 183 -0.37 -2.94 20.21
N ALA A 184 -0.64 -1.94 19.37
CA ALA A 184 0.21 -1.64 18.23
C ALA A 184 1.60 -1.16 18.67
N ILE A 185 1.67 -0.30 19.69
CA ILE A 185 2.95 0.18 20.24
C ILE A 185 3.74 -0.97 20.84
N ALA A 186 3.12 -1.82 21.69
CA ALA A 186 3.77 -2.98 22.28
C ALA A 186 4.30 -3.95 21.19
N ALA A 187 3.56 -4.18 20.12
CA ALA A 187 3.98 -5.03 19.01
C ALA A 187 5.16 -4.44 18.21
N ILE A 188 5.32 -3.13 18.20
CA ILE A 188 6.46 -2.46 17.56
C ILE A 188 7.69 -2.53 18.48
N GLU A 189 7.51 -2.31 19.77
CA GLU A 189 8.59 -2.42 20.76
C GLU A 189 9.15 -3.86 20.85
N GLU A 190 8.27 -4.87 20.79
CA GLU A 190 8.65 -6.28 20.73
C GLU A 190 9.44 -6.59 19.44
N ALA A 191 8.94 -6.14 18.28
CA ALA A 191 9.64 -6.33 17.00
C ALA A 191 10.98 -5.57 16.91
N ALA A 192 11.12 -4.45 17.62
CA ALA A 192 12.39 -3.70 17.70
C ALA A 192 13.37 -4.39 18.65
N GLY A 193 12.90 -5.01 19.73
CA GLY A 193 13.70 -5.83 20.64
C GLY A 193 14.30 -7.05 19.94
N ASP A 194 13.46 -7.78 19.19
CA ASP A 194 13.89 -8.98 18.43
C ASP A 194 14.99 -8.64 17.38
N LEU A 195 14.96 -7.45 16.77
CA LEU A 195 15.98 -7.01 15.82
C LEU A 195 17.33 -6.70 16.52
N MET A 196 17.30 -6.13 17.73
CA MET A 196 18.52 -5.84 18.48
C MET A 196 19.18 -7.12 19.02
N ASP A 197 18.40 -8.15 19.35
CA ASP A 197 18.93 -9.43 19.83
C ASP A 197 19.58 -10.24 18.69
N VAL A 198 19.09 -10.11 17.45
CA VAL A 198 19.68 -10.77 16.26
C VAL A 198 21.02 -10.15 15.89
N ASP A 199 21.15 -8.82 15.95
CA ASP A 199 22.42 -8.13 15.67
C ASP A 199 23.49 -8.41 16.75
N ALA A 200 23.09 -8.70 18.00
CA ALA A 200 23.98 -9.08 19.08
C ALA A 200 24.52 -10.52 18.95
N GLU A 201 23.76 -11.43 18.31
CA GLU A 201 24.22 -12.81 18.07
C GLU A 201 25.17 -12.96 16.87
N ASP A 202 25.15 -12.02 15.92
CA ASP A 202 26.06 -12.04 14.77
C ASP A 202 27.43 -11.41 15.08
N ASP A 203 27.51 -10.43 15.99
CA ASP A 203 28.80 -9.84 16.43
C ASP A 203 29.66 -10.82 17.26
N ASP A 204 29.04 -11.78 17.94
CA ASP A 204 29.77 -12.82 18.71
C ASP A 204 30.35 -13.94 17.83
N LYS A 205 30.09 -13.97 16.52
CA LYS A 205 30.59 -15.01 15.61
C LYS A 205 31.80 -14.59 14.76
N GLU A 206 32.21 -13.32 14.76
CA GLU A 206 33.38 -12.86 14.02
C GLU A 206 34.70 -12.82 14.77
N ASP A 207 34.74 -13.13 16.11
CA ASP A 207 35.94 -13.02 16.91
C ASP A 207 36.56 -14.40 17.34
N VAL A 208 36.42 -15.44 16.52
CA VAL A 208 37.15 -16.71 16.72
C VAL A 208 37.77 -17.16 15.40
N GLY A 209 38.94 -16.61 15.09
CA GLY A 209 39.69 -17.16 13.97
C GLY A 209 40.83 -16.32 13.41
N ALA A 210 41.77 -15.87 14.25
CA ALA A 210 43.08 -15.47 13.76
C ALA A 210 44.16 -15.54 14.86
N ASP A 211 44.67 -16.71 15.08
CA ASP A 211 46.04 -16.89 15.64
C ASP A 211 46.70 -18.11 14.99
N GLU A 212 47.99 -17.91 14.66
CA GLU A 212 48.98 -18.86 14.17
C GLU A 212 49.15 -18.90 12.62
N GLU A 213 50.14 -18.23 12.09
CA GLU A 213 51.52 -18.70 11.93
C GLU A 213 52.50 -17.59 11.55
N GLU A 214 53.62 -17.60 12.27
CA GLU A 214 54.86 -16.86 12.05
C GLU A 214 55.59 -17.27 10.76
N ASP A 215 56.30 -16.41 10.22
CA ASP A 215 57.75 -16.31 10.03
C ASP A 215 58.21 -15.87 8.63
N SER A 216 59.14 -14.97 8.72
CA SER A 216 60.33 -14.72 7.85
C SER A 216 60.19 -13.79 6.63
N THR A 217 60.97 -12.82 6.80
CA THR A 217 62.10 -12.21 6.06
C THR A 217 61.82 -11.00 5.20
N ASP A 218 62.28 -9.92 5.72
CA ASP A 218 63.36 -9.02 5.28
C ASP A 218 63.33 -8.38 3.87
N LYS A 219 63.51 -7.09 3.98
CA LYS A 219 64.28 -6.17 3.14
C LYS A 219 63.53 -5.10 2.36
N LYS A 220 63.67 -3.93 2.96
CA LYS A 220 64.40 -2.76 2.47
C LYS A 220 63.81 -1.89 1.39
N LYS A 221 63.75 -0.65 1.84
CA LYS A 221 64.18 0.65 1.27
C LYS A 221 63.16 1.37 0.42
N ALA A 222 62.66 2.46 0.93
CA ALA A 222 63.24 3.83 0.97
C ALA A 222 63.28 4.50 -0.39
N LEU A 223 62.66 5.59 -0.46
CA LEU A 223 63.02 6.95 -0.85
C LEU A 223 61.84 7.66 -1.49
N LYS A 224 61.36 8.66 -0.81
CA LYS A 224 61.67 10.09 -0.95
C LYS A 224 61.14 10.71 -2.25
N THR A 225 60.32 11.65 -1.99
CA THR A 225 60.36 13.10 -2.17
C THR A 225 59.74 13.64 -3.45
N SER A 226 58.89 14.49 -3.19
CA SER A 226 58.83 15.93 -3.44
C SER A 226 58.33 16.31 -4.81
N SER A 227 57.53 17.14 -4.87
CA SER A 227 57.32 18.59 -4.95
C SER A 227 56.42 18.89 -6.14
N LYS A 228 55.38 19.64 -5.92
CA LYS A 228 55.27 21.09 -6.04
C LYS A 228 55.17 21.57 -7.50
N VAL A 229 54.10 22.39 -7.68
CA VAL A 229 54.00 23.52 -8.64
C VAL A 229 53.61 23.09 -10.06
N ASP A 230 52.51 23.45 -10.60
CA ASP A 230 51.85 24.76 -10.82
C ASP A 230 50.33 24.62 -10.84
#